data_1fb5abe6d2ef1a5925aab5418b03fc92
#
_entry.id   1fb5abe6d2ef1a5925aab5418b03fc92
#
_cell.length_a   1.000
_cell.length_b   1.000
_cell.length_c   1.000
_cell.angle_alpha   90.00
_cell.angle_beta   90.00
_cell.angle_gamma   90.00
#
_symmetry.space_group_name_H-M   'P 1'
#
loop_
_entity.id
_entity.type
_entity.pdbx_description
1 polymer ?
#
loop_
_entity_poly.entity_id
_entity_poly.type
_entity_poly.pdbx_seq_one_letter_code
_entity_poly.pdbx_strand_id
1 'polypeptide(L)'
;LLQSSAASDVYKRQVLDRAVQAVQWALNFTDDVEFSAEDAVRSDISFLIEVFDAVIKAGAKTINVPDTVGYSIPHSWGERIGELIEKVPDSEKVIWSTHCHNDLGMAVANSLSAVINGARQVECTINGLGERAGNASLEEIVMAVKTRKDIFDLDTSIKTDQIVPASRLVSTITGYPVQPNKAIVGAN
;
A
#
# COMPACT_ATOMS: atom_id res chain seq x y z
N LEU A 1 35.48 -4.73 -4.36
CA LEU A 1 34.42 -5.36 -3.54
C LEU A 1 34.23 -4.65 -2.19
N LEU A 2 35.30 -4.39 -1.42
CA LEU A 2 35.23 -3.69 -0.12
C LEU A 2 34.78 -2.22 -0.25
N GLN A 3 35.16 -1.52 -1.31
CA GLN A 3 34.71 -0.13 -1.54
C GLN A 3 33.22 -0.02 -1.92
N SER A 4 32.68 -1.04 -2.60
CA SER A 4 31.24 -1.06 -2.95
C SER A 4 30.35 -1.32 -1.73
N SER A 5 30.78 -2.16 -0.76
CA SER A 5 30.03 -2.42 0.46
C SER A 5 29.99 -1.18 1.38
N ALA A 6 31.15 -0.53 1.60
CA ALA A 6 31.22 0.68 2.42
C ALA A 6 30.39 1.85 1.83
N ALA A 7 30.39 2.03 0.51
CA ALA A 7 29.55 3.02 -0.15
C ALA A 7 28.06 2.69 -0.01
N SER A 8 27.69 1.41 -0.08
CA SER A 8 26.33 0.93 0.16
C SER A 8 25.86 1.23 1.59
N ASP A 9 26.72 0.97 2.58
CA ASP A 9 26.42 1.20 4.00
C ASP A 9 26.27 2.70 4.33
N VAL A 10 27.14 3.54 3.75
CA VAL A 10 27.01 5.01 3.87
C VAL A 10 25.68 5.49 3.27
N TYR A 11 25.31 4.98 2.10
CA TYR A 11 24.07 5.34 1.45
C TYR A 11 22.84 4.88 2.26
N LYS A 12 22.82 3.65 2.75
CA LYS A 12 21.75 3.13 3.62
C LYS A 12 21.56 3.99 4.87
N ARG A 13 22.67 4.38 5.52
CA ARG A 13 22.61 5.27 6.68
C ARG A 13 22.01 6.64 6.34
N GLN A 14 22.38 7.22 5.20
CA GLN A 14 21.80 8.49 4.75
C GLN A 14 20.29 8.38 4.49
N VAL A 15 19.84 7.28 3.89
CA VAL A 15 18.40 7.02 3.68
C VAL A 15 17.67 6.92 5.01
N LEU A 16 18.21 6.17 5.97
CA LEU A 16 17.65 6.00 7.30
C LEU A 16 17.52 7.35 8.03
N ASP A 17 18.61 8.11 8.08
CA ASP A 17 18.63 9.42 8.75
C ASP A 17 17.61 10.39 8.11
N ARG A 18 17.49 10.38 6.79
CA ARG A 18 16.52 11.19 6.06
C ARG A 18 15.07 10.77 6.31
N ALA A 19 14.79 9.48 6.37
CA ALA A 19 13.47 8.96 6.68
C ALA A 19 13.01 9.40 8.08
N VAL A 20 13.86 9.23 9.09
CA VAL A 20 13.61 9.69 10.46
C VAL A 20 13.39 11.20 10.52
N GLN A 21 14.27 11.98 9.88
CA GLN A 21 14.16 13.44 9.84
C GLN A 21 12.86 13.91 9.17
N ALA A 22 12.44 13.25 8.09
CA ALA A 22 11.20 13.58 7.38
C ALA A 22 9.96 13.34 8.26
N VAL A 23 9.90 12.21 8.97
CA VAL A 23 8.82 11.91 9.92
C VAL A 23 8.80 12.96 11.06
N GLN A 24 9.94 13.23 11.68
CA GLN A 24 10.04 14.22 12.75
C GLN A 24 9.65 15.63 12.29
N TRP A 25 9.99 15.98 11.06
CA TRP A 25 9.59 17.26 10.48
C TRP A 25 8.10 17.34 10.23
N ALA A 26 7.48 16.27 9.68
CA ALA A 26 6.05 16.19 9.44
C ALA A 26 5.24 16.30 10.74
N LEU A 27 5.74 15.73 11.84
CA LEU A 27 5.11 15.81 13.17
C LEU A 27 4.99 17.22 13.74
N ASN A 28 5.69 18.21 13.18
CA ASN A 28 5.47 19.63 13.56
C ASN A 28 4.12 20.18 13.03
N PHE A 29 3.48 19.50 12.10
CA PHE A 29 2.26 19.96 11.41
C PHE A 29 1.05 19.08 11.70
N THR A 30 1.25 17.80 12.01
CA THR A 30 0.20 16.82 12.31
C THR A 30 0.75 15.70 13.18
N ASP A 31 -0.10 15.08 13.99
CA ASP A 31 0.23 13.88 14.77
C ASP A 31 -0.12 12.57 14.05
N ASP A 32 -0.73 12.66 12.87
CA ASP A 32 -1.09 11.53 12.02
C ASP A 32 -0.18 11.51 10.78
N VAL A 33 0.98 10.89 10.93
CA VAL A 33 2.03 10.80 9.90
C VAL A 33 2.11 9.38 9.37
N GLU A 34 1.95 9.24 8.06
CA GLU A 34 2.24 8.03 7.32
C GLU A 34 3.63 8.09 6.70
N PHE A 35 4.38 6.99 6.80
CA PHE A 35 5.64 6.80 6.08
C PHE A 35 5.48 5.75 4.99
N SER A 36 5.86 6.08 3.77
CA SER A 36 5.82 5.18 2.61
C SER A 36 7.24 4.92 2.09
N ALA A 37 7.63 3.66 2.00
CA ALA A 37 8.92 3.24 1.47
C ALA A 37 8.81 2.97 -0.04
N GLU A 38 9.06 3.99 -0.88
CA GLU A 38 9.03 3.82 -2.33
C GLU A 38 9.86 2.62 -2.77
N ASP A 39 9.28 1.82 -3.68
CA ASP A 39 9.90 0.61 -4.24
C ASP A 39 10.27 -0.46 -3.19
N ALA A 40 9.43 -0.59 -2.16
CA ALA A 40 9.61 -1.58 -1.11
C ALA A 40 9.69 -3.01 -1.65
N VAL A 41 8.99 -3.30 -2.73
CA VAL A 41 8.95 -4.65 -3.33
C VAL A 41 10.31 -5.13 -3.81
N ARG A 42 11.19 -4.24 -4.31
CA ARG A 42 12.54 -4.56 -4.78
C ARG A 42 13.63 -4.24 -3.75
N SER A 43 13.27 -3.66 -2.63
CA SER A 43 14.21 -3.35 -1.56
C SER A 43 14.54 -4.59 -0.73
N ASP A 44 15.75 -4.61 -0.17
CA ASP A 44 16.18 -5.66 0.76
C ASP A 44 15.31 -5.63 2.03
N ILE A 45 14.78 -6.78 2.42
CA ILE A 45 13.83 -6.86 3.52
C ILE A 45 14.46 -6.52 4.87
N SER A 46 15.72 -6.86 5.10
CA SER A 46 16.40 -6.52 6.34
C SER A 46 16.59 -5.01 6.48
N PHE A 47 16.85 -4.32 5.37
CA PHE A 47 16.94 -2.87 5.36
C PHE A 47 15.57 -2.20 5.54
N LEU A 48 14.50 -2.75 4.97
CA LEU A 48 13.14 -2.27 5.23
C LEU A 48 12.77 -2.38 6.71
N ILE A 49 13.12 -3.49 7.37
CA ILE A 49 12.89 -3.67 8.81
C ILE A 49 13.61 -2.58 9.62
N GLU A 50 14.88 -2.28 9.30
CA GLU A 50 15.64 -1.20 9.96
C GLU A 50 14.98 0.17 9.77
N VAL A 51 14.54 0.48 8.53
CA VAL A 51 13.88 1.75 8.22
C VAL A 51 12.55 1.87 8.95
N PHE A 52 11.72 0.83 8.89
CA PHE A 52 10.39 0.85 9.53
C PHE A 52 10.50 0.94 11.06
N ASP A 53 11.41 0.20 11.68
CA ASP A 53 11.69 0.34 13.12
C ASP A 53 12.08 1.78 13.50
N ALA A 54 12.96 2.40 12.71
CA ALA A 54 13.41 3.76 12.96
C ALA A 54 12.30 4.81 12.79
N VAL A 55 11.46 4.70 11.75
CA VAL A 55 10.38 5.66 11.52
C VAL A 55 9.20 5.47 12.49
N ILE A 56 8.94 4.24 12.95
CA ILE A 56 7.98 3.98 14.03
C ILE A 56 8.45 4.64 15.33
N LYS A 57 9.71 4.46 15.70
CA LYS A 57 10.30 5.14 16.86
C LYS A 57 10.31 6.66 16.72
N ALA A 58 10.41 7.17 15.50
CA ALA A 58 10.31 8.60 15.22
C ALA A 58 8.87 9.14 15.34
N GLY A 59 7.85 8.29 15.35
CA GLY A 59 6.45 8.64 15.60
C GLY A 59 5.50 8.46 14.43
N ALA A 60 5.89 7.77 13.35
CA ALA A 60 4.97 7.39 12.29
C ALA A 60 3.82 6.53 12.84
N LYS A 61 2.59 6.79 12.40
CA LYS A 61 1.37 6.08 12.81
C LYS A 61 0.94 5.03 11.79
N THR A 62 1.31 5.21 10.55
CA THR A 62 1.00 4.29 9.45
C THR A 62 2.28 4.00 8.67
N ILE A 63 2.50 2.73 8.36
CA ILE A 63 3.61 2.27 7.53
C ILE A 63 3.02 1.73 6.24
N ASN A 64 3.27 2.43 5.14
CA ASN A 64 2.84 2.00 3.82
C ASN A 64 3.96 1.25 3.09
N VAL A 65 3.59 0.10 2.55
CA VAL A 65 4.49 -0.78 1.78
C VAL A 65 3.99 -0.83 0.34
N PRO A 66 4.66 -0.14 -0.61
CA PRO A 66 4.22 -0.10 -1.98
C PRO A 66 4.85 -1.16 -2.88
N ASP A 67 4.04 -1.76 -3.75
CA ASP A 67 4.47 -2.39 -5.00
C ASP A 67 4.49 -1.32 -6.11
N THR A 68 5.53 -0.50 -6.09
CA THR A 68 5.67 0.67 -6.96
C THR A 68 5.76 0.31 -8.44
N VAL A 69 6.36 -0.83 -8.77
CA VAL A 69 6.51 -1.29 -10.17
C VAL A 69 5.37 -2.21 -10.63
N GLY A 70 4.47 -2.59 -9.74
CA GLY A 70 3.26 -3.34 -10.08
C GLY A 70 3.52 -4.76 -10.59
N TYR A 71 4.60 -5.42 -10.10
CA TYR A 71 5.00 -6.74 -10.61
C TYR A 71 4.88 -7.86 -9.59
N SER A 72 4.39 -7.58 -8.40
CA SER A 72 4.20 -8.57 -7.36
C SER A 72 3.13 -9.61 -7.73
N ILE A 73 3.32 -10.79 -7.18
CA ILE A 73 2.35 -11.88 -7.24
C ILE A 73 1.66 -11.99 -5.88
N PRO A 74 0.33 -12.24 -5.80
CA PRO A 74 -0.42 -12.13 -4.55
C PRO A 74 0.16 -12.94 -3.39
N HIS A 75 0.58 -14.18 -3.62
CA HIS A 75 1.17 -15.03 -2.59
C HIS A 75 2.44 -14.41 -2.00
N SER A 76 3.43 -14.10 -2.84
CA SER A 76 4.70 -13.53 -2.39
C SER A 76 4.55 -12.13 -1.80
N TRP A 77 3.56 -11.35 -2.26
CA TRP A 77 3.27 -10.04 -1.70
C TRP A 77 2.69 -10.14 -0.29
N GLY A 78 1.70 -11.01 -0.11
CA GLY A 78 1.13 -11.28 1.21
C GLY A 78 2.17 -11.78 2.21
N GLU A 79 3.00 -12.74 1.81
CA GLU A 79 4.09 -13.25 2.65
C GLU A 79 5.07 -12.14 3.06
N ARG A 80 5.44 -11.25 2.14
CA ARG A 80 6.32 -10.12 2.42
C ARG A 80 5.71 -9.15 3.45
N ILE A 81 4.43 -8.83 3.31
CA ILE A 81 3.71 -7.99 4.29
C ILE A 81 3.67 -8.69 5.66
N GLY A 82 3.31 -9.97 5.70
CA GLY A 82 3.29 -10.75 6.95
C GLY A 82 4.66 -10.80 7.63
N GLU A 83 5.73 -11.03 6.86
CA GLU A 83 7.10 -11.05 7.36
C GLU A 83 7.54 -9.70 7.96
N LEU A 84 7.18 -8.60 7.30
CA LEU A 84 7.46 -7.25 7.81
C LEU A 84 6.72 -6.99 9.13
N ILE A 85 5.43 -7.33 9.18
CA ILE A 85 4.61 -7.18 10.41
C ILE A 85 5.16 -8.01 11.57
N GLU A 86 5.64 -9.22 11.29
CA GLU A 86 6.22 -10.12 12.31
C GLU A 86 7.58 -9.64 12.82
N LYS A 87 8.44 -9.13 11.92
CA LYS A 87 9.85 -8.86 12.24
C LYS A 87 10.15 -7.43 12.65
N VAL A 88 9.30 -6.47 12.30
CA VAL A 88 9.51 -5.06 12.67
C VAL A 88 9.17 -4.86 14.15
N PRO A 89 10.08 -4.34 14.97
CA PRO A 89 9.79 -4.00 16.36
C PRO A 89 8.67 -2.98 16.49
N ASP A 90 7.86 -3.10 17.54
CA ASP A 90 6.72 -2.21 17.80
C ASP A 90 5.66 -2.16 16.68
N SER A 91 5.64 -3.18 15.83
CA SER A 91 4.74 -3.34 14.68
C SER A 91 3.25 -3.19 15.05
N GLU A 92 2.88 -3.61 16.26
CA GLU A 92 1.51 -3.52 16.78
C GLU A 92 1.06 -2.09 17.14
N LYS A 93 1.98 -1.14 17.17
CA LYS A 93 1.70 0.27 17.49
C LYS A 93 1.29 1.10 16.28
N VAL A 94 1.38 0.54 15.08
CA VAL A 94 1.12 1.24 13.82
C VAL A 94 0.07 0.52 12.97
N ILE A 95 -0.49 1.26 12.02
CA ILE A 95 -1.33 0.70 10.96
C ILE A 95 -0.43 0.30 9.80
N TRP A 96 -0.52 -0.95 9.37
CA TRP A 96 0.14 -1.41 8.16
C TRP A 96 -0.74 -1.13 6.94
N SER A 97 -0.19 -0.47 5.96
CA SER A 97 -0.82 -0.07 4.71
C SER A 97 -0.14 -0.75 3.52
N THR A 98 -0.88 -0.97 2.46
CA THR A 98 -0.36 -1.46 1.19
C THR A 98 -0.82 -0.58 0.04
N HIS A 99 0.06 -0.39 -0.93
CA HIS A 99 -0.19 0.32 -2.18
C HIS A 99 0.29 -0.54 -3.35
N CYS A 100 -0.59 -0.84 -4.31
CA CYS A 100 -0.24 -1.73 -5.41
C CYS A 100 -0.57 -1.09 -6.75
N HIS A 101 0.42 -0.99 -7.64
CA HIS A 101 0.22 -0.67 -9.05
C HIS A 101 -0.21 -1.90 -9.85
N ASN A 102 -0.83 -1.67 -11.01
CA ASN A 102 -1.57 -2.69 -11.74
C ASN A 102 -0.90 -3.15 -13.04
N ASP A 103 0.42 -3.03 -13.14
CA ASP A 103 1.16 -3.31 -14.37
C ASP A 103 1.00 -4.75 -14.86
N LEU A 104 0.88 -5.71 -13.95
CA LEU A 104 0.56 -7.10 -14.27
C LEU A 104 -0.94 -7.46 -14.10
N GLY A 105 -1.81 -6.47 -13.86
CA GLY A 105 -3.24 -6.72 -13.64
C GLY A 105 -3.57 -7.36 -12.28
N MET A 106 -2.68 -7.27 -11.29
CA MET A 106 -2.81 -7.97 -10.00
C MET A 106 -2.96 -7.03 -8.80
N ALA A 107 -3.09 -5.73 -8.99
CA ALA A 107 -3.10 -4.76 -7.89
C ALA A 107 -4.16 -5.06 -6.83
N VAL A 108 -5.39 -5.39 -7.24
CA VAL A 108 -6.47 -5.75 -6.32
C VAL A 108 -6.15 -7.05 -5.59
N ALA A 109 -5.69 -8.07 -6.29
CA ALA A 109 -5.34 -9.36 -5.70
C ALA A 109 -4.17 -9.24 -4.71
N ASN A 110 -3.15 -8.44 -5.04
CA ASN A 110 -2.03 -8.15 -4.16
C ASN A 110 -2.50 -7.40 -2.90
N SER A 111 -3.33 -6.37 -3.04
CA SER A 111 -3.88 -5.61 -1.91
C SER A 111 -4.70 -6.50 -0.98
N LEU A 112 -5.57 -7.35 -1.52
CA LEU A 112 -6.36 -8.30 -0.73
C LEU A 112 -5.47 -9.34 -0.03
N SER A 113 -4.41 -9.81 -0.69
CA SER A 113 -3.42 -10.69 -0.07
C SER A 113 -2.69 -10.03 1.09
N ALA A 114 -2.33 -8.75 0.95
CA ALA A 114 -1.75 -7.97 2.04
C ALA A 114 -2.71 -7.84 3.24
N VAL A 115 -4.01 -7.60 2.96
CA VAL A 115 -5.06 -7.53 4.01
C VAL A 115 -5.18 -8.85 4.77
N ILE A 116 -5.17 -9.99 4.07
CA ILE A 116 -5.19 -11.33 4.70
C ILE A 116 -3.96 -11.52 5.60
N ASN A 117 -2.81 -10.97 5.22
CA ASN A 117 -1.56 -11.09 5.96
C ASN A 117 -1.31 -9.94 6.97
N GLY A 118 -2.32 -9.15 7.30
CA GLY A 118 -2.25 -8.21 8.43
C GLY A 118 -2.32 -6.73 8.09
N ALA A 119 -2.28 -6.31 6.83
CA ALA A 119 -2.53 -4.92 6.47
C ALA A 119 -3.97 -4.50 6.86
N ARG A 120 -4.11 -3.27 7.32
CA ARG A 120 -5.41 -2.70 7.75
C ARG A 120 -5.77 -1.41 7.01
N GLN A 121 -4.89 -0.93 6.17
CA GLN A 121 -5.13 0.15 5.23
C GLN A 121 -4.73 -0.30 3.82
N VAL A 122 -5.51 0.14 2.82
CA VAL A 122 -5.21 -0.05 1.40
C VAL A 122 -5.29 1.29 0.70
N GLU A 123 -4.19 1.70 0.10
CA GLU A 123 -4.21 2.80 -0.85
C GLU A 123 -4.71 2.31 -2.20
N CYS A 124 -5.81 2.87 -2.64
CA CYS A 124 -6.48 2.49 -3.87
C CYS A 124 -7.22 3.68 -4.48
N THR A 125 -7.66 3.55 -5.71
CA THR A 125 -8.32 4.64 -6.42
C THR A 125 -9.65 4.21 -7.03
N ILE A 126 -10.57 5.14 -7.16
CA ILE A 126 -11.84 4.92 -7.86
C ILE A 126 -11.51 4.57 -9.33
N ASN A 127 -12.12 3.51 -9.85
CA ASN A 127 -11.90 2.96 -11.19
C ASN A 127 -10.47 2.44 -11.43
N GLY A 128 -9.64 2.35 -10.41
CA GLY A 128 -8.25 1.94 -10.55
C GLY A 128 -7.37 2.97 -11.29
N LEU A 129 -7.78 4.24 -11.33
CA LEU A 129 -6.98 5.28 -11.98
C LEU A 129 -5.62 5.43 -11.29
N GLY A 130 -4.58 5.68 -12.08
CA GLY A 130 -3.23 5.87 -11.56
C GLY A 130 -2.18 5.84 -12.67
N GLU A 131 -0.92 5.81 -12.27
CA GLU A 131 0.21 5.74 -13.18
C GLU A 131 0.19 4.46 -14.02
N ARG A 132 0.64 4.55 -15.23
CA ARG A 132 0.83 3.44 -16.19
C ARG A 132 -0.46 2.62 -16.40
N ALA A 133 -0.54 1.42 -15.81
CA ALA A 133 -1.73 0.56 -15.88
C ALA A 133 -2.74 0.83 -14.75
N GLY A 134 -2.48 1.82 -13.89
CA GLY A 134 -3.35 2.22 -12.79
C GLY A 134 -2.98 1.60 -11.46
N ASN A 135 -3.84 1.84 -10.48
CA ASN A 135 -3.75 1.35 -9.10
C ASN A 135 -4.80 0.27 -8.84
N ALA A 136 -4.78 -0.28 -7.64
CA ALA A 136 -5.87 -1.13 -7.17
C ALA A 136 -7.20 -0.37 -7.20
N SER A 137 -8.27 -1.02 -7.69
CA SER A 137 -9.60 -0.43 -7.77
C SER A 137 -10.30 -0.46 -6.42
N LEU A 138 -10.68 0.68 -5.88
CA LEU A 138 -11.39 0.81 -4.59
C LEU A 138 -12.65 -0.04 -4.57
N GLU A 139 -13.47 0.05 -5.59
CA GLU A 139 -14.74 -0.67 -5.72
C GLU A 139 -14.57 -2.18 -5.62
N GLU A 140 -13.53 -2.72 -6.23
CA GLU A 140 -13.26 -4.16 -6.22
C GLU A 140 -12.79 -4.63 -4.85
N ILE A 141 -11.91 -3.87 -4.18
CA ILE A 141 -11.44 -4.17 -2.83
C ILE A 141 -12.60 -4.11 -1.83
N VAL A 142 -13.37 -3.03 -1.84
CA VAL A 142 -14.50 -2.84 -0.92
C VAL A 142 -15.52 -3.96 -1.08
N MET A 143 -15.88 -4.29 -2.32
CA MET A 143 -16.87 -5.33 -2.57
C MET A 143 -16.34 -6.74 -2.26
N ALA A 144 -15.05 -7.01 -2.47
CA ALA A 144 -14.45 -8.27 -2.03
C ALA A 144 -14.55 -8.44 -0.50
N VAL A 145 -14.17 -7.42 0.28
CA VAL A 145 -14.26 -7.45 1.74
C VAL A 145 -15.72 -7.56 2.21
N LYS A 146 -16.66 -6.84 1.60
CA LYS A 146 -18.08 -6.87 1.95
C LYS A 146 -18.76 -8.19 1.63
N THR A 147 -18.40 -8.85 0.53
CA THR A 147 -19.07 -10.08 0.06
C THR A 147 -18.43 -11.37 0.59
N ARG A 148 -17.11 -11.35 0.83
CA ARG A 148 -16.37 -12.54 1.27
C ARG A 148 -15.99 -12.46 2.75
N LYS A 149 -16.99 -12.24 3.60
CA LYS A 149 -16.82 -12.21 5.07
C LYS A 149 -16.38 -13.56 5.64
N ASP A 150 -16.56 -14.63 4.89
CA ASP A 150 -16.03 -15.95 5.20
C ASP A 150 -14.49 -16.03 5.14
N ILE A 151 -13.86 -15.12 4.38
CA ILE A 151 -12.40 -15.04 4.23
C ILE A 151 -11.85 -13.83 5.00
N PHE A 152 -12.51 -12.68 4.85
CA PHE A 152 -12.11 -11.44 5.50
C PHE A 152 -12.96 -11.25 6.75
N ASP A 153 -12.48 -11.62 7.90
CA ASP A 153 -13.15 -11.27 9.19
C ASP A 153 -12.95 -9.78 9.51
N LEU A 154 -13.26 -8.93 8.52
CA LEU A 154 -13.05 -7.49 8.51
C LEU A 154 -14.25 -6.80 7.86
N ASP A 155 -14.38 -5.49 8.10
CA ASP A 155 -15.36 -4.65 7.43
C ASP A 155 -14.74 -3.29 7.05
N THR A 156 -15.47 -2.52 6.27
CA THR A 156 -15.12 -1.16 5.87
C THR A 156 -16.33 -0.25 6.02
N SER A 157 -16.08 1.00 6.40
CA SER A 157 -17.12 2.03 6.53
C SER A 157 -17.53 2.65 5.19
N ILE A 158 -16.94 2.24 4.08
CA ILE A 158 -17.29 2.75 2.76
C ILE A 158 -18.75 2.43 2.43
N LYS A 159 -19.52 3.45 2.04
CA LYS A 159 -20.91 3.34 1.62
C LYS A 159 -21.00 2.77 0.20
N THR A 160 -21.38 1.51 0.09
CA THR A 160 -21.38 0.79 -1.19
C THR A 160 -22.39 1.32 -2.21
N ASP A 161 -23.46 1.95 -1.77
CA ASP A 161 -24.43 2.65 -2.61
C ASP A 161 -23.84 3.89 -3.33
N GLN A 162 -22.71 4.41 -2.85
CA GLN A 162 -22.01 5.55 -3.45
C GLN A 162 -20.93 5.13 -4.45
N ILE A 163 -20.61 3.87 -4.57
CA ILE A 163 -19.53 3.39 -5.46
C ILE A 163 -19.82 3.71 -6.93
N VAL A 164 -20.99 3.31 -7.44
CA VAL A 164 -21.36 3.56 -8.84
C VAL A 164 -21.51 5.07 -9.15
N PRO A 165 -22.20 5.86 -8.31
CA PRO A 165 -22.22 7.32 -8.48
C PRO A 165 -20.82 7.95 -8.51
N ALA A 166 -19.93 7.58 -7.61
CA ALA A 166 -18.55 8.08 -7.56
C ALA A 166 -17.76 7.69 -8.82
N SER A 167 -17.87 6.43 -9.25
CA SER A 167 -17.23 5.94 -10.49
C SER A 167 -17.65 6.76 -11.71
N ARG A 168 -18.95 7.02 -11.86
CA ARG A 168 -19.51 7.82 -12.97
C ARG A 168 -19.02 9.27 -12.91
N LEU A 169 -18.99 9.86 -11.72
CA LEU A 169 -18.48 11.22 -11.53
C LEU A 169 -17.02 11.34 -11.94
N VAL A 170 -16.17 10.42 -11.47
CA VAL A 170 -14.74 10.37 -11.82
C VAL A 170 -14.56 10.22 -13.34
N SER A 171 -15.29 9.30 -13.98
CA SER A 171 -15.24 9.12 -15.43
C SER A 171 -15.63 10.39 -16.19
N THR A 172 -16.66 11.11 -15.71
CA THR A 172 -17.13 12.35 -16.32
C THR A 172 -16.09 13.47 -16.20
N ILE A 173 -15.51 13.65 -15.02
CA ILE A 173 -14.54 14.72 -14.75
C ILE A 173 -13.22 14.49 -15.48
N THR A 174 -12.74 13.24 -15.47
CA THR A 174 -11.43 12.90 -16.03
C THR A 174 -11.45 12.64 -17.54
N GLY A 175 -12.62 12.34 -18.10
CA GLY A 175 -12.77 11.89 -19.48
C GLY A 175 -12.30 10.44 -19.72
N TYR A 176 -11.97 9.69 -18.66
CA TYR A 176 -11.60 8.28 -18.75
C TYR A 176 -12.82 7.38 -18.46
N PRO A 177 -13.47 6.82 -19.49
CA PRO A 177 -14.60 5.90 -19.27
C PRO A 177 -14.12 4.56 -18.73
N VAL A 178 -14.92 3.95 -17.86
CA VAL A 178 -14.67 2.55 -17.47
C VAL A 178 -15.03 1.62 -18.62
N GLN A 179 -14.34 0.49 -18.71
CA GLN A 179 -14.68 -0.56 -19.68
C GLN A 179 -16.09 -1.11 -19.39
N PRO A 180 -16.88 -1.46 -20.43
CA PRO A 180 -18.23 -1.99 -20.21
C PRO A 180 -18.28 -3.22 -19.30
N ASN A 181 -17.27 -4.05 -19.35
CA ASN A 181 -17.13 -5.28 -18.54
C ASN A 181 -16.29 -5.07 -17.27
N LYS A 182 -16.03 -3.83 -16.84
CA LYS A 182 -15.33 -3.57 -15.59
C LYS A 182 -16.10 -4.16 -14.42
N ALA A 183 -15.40 -4.87 -13.55
CA ALA A 183 -15.99 -5.40 -12.32
C ALA A 183 -16.65 -4.29 -11.49
N ILE A 184 -17.78 -4.56 -10.89
CA ILE A 184 -18.57 -3.72 -9.96
C ILE A 184 -19.21 -2.49 -10.62
N VAL A 185 -18.48 -1.73 -11.44
CA VAL A 185 -18.92 -0.43 -11.96
C VAL A 185 -19.12 -0.40 -13.48
N GLY A 186 -18.96 -1.53 -14.16
CA GLY A 186 -19.23 -1.65 -15.59
C GLY A 186 -20.73 -1.54 -15.93
N ALA A 187 -21.06 -1.82 -17.19
CA ALA A 187 -22.43 -1.69 -17.72
C ALA A 187 -23.33 -2.90 -17.40
N ASN A 188 -22.87 -3.85 -16.62
CA ASN A 188 -23.59 -5.10 -16.28
C ASN A 188 -24.74 -4.83 -15.30
#